data_a23b0905c00d2ded8bb9b2cf5720e0b8
#
_entry.id   a23b0905c00d2ded8bb9b2cf5720e0b8
#
_cell.length_a   1.000
_cell.length_b   1.000
_cell.length_c   1.000
_cell.angle_alpha   90.00
_cell.angle_beta   90.00
_cell.angle_gamma   90.00
#
_symmetry.space_group_name_H-M   'P 1'
#
loop_
_entity.id
_entity.type
_entity.pdbx_description
1 polymer ?
#
loop_
_entity_poly.entity_id
_entity_poly.type
_entity_poly.pdbx_seq_one_letter_code
_entity_poly.pdbx_strand_id
1 'polypeptide(L)'
;MEISILLMEQIAELFLMILMGYIIVKTGLLKGDDSKVISKIVLYLVIPCVIINAFQVDYTSEKVKELLMVFAASVLLQVILLAAVWGAGKVLKLNEVETTSIYYSNSGNLIVPLVTFILGKEWVLYGCVFMSVQLVFLWTHGKNTISREGKWDWKKIVFNINMISVFAGVVLFFTRIRLPEIVNQTLSSVGSMIGPASMIVTGMLIAEMNLKSIFENVKVYFISFLRLVVIPVISLMILKISGLVNIHSDGKKLLLIVFLAVITPSASTITQMCQVYGNDSKYASAINVMTTLLSIVTMPLMVLLYQTVM
;
A
#
# COMPACT_ATOMS: atom_id res chain seq x y z
N MET A 1 -16.50 15.17 -7.85
CA MET A 1 -15.66 16.39 -7.83
C MET A 1 -15.14 16.70 -6.42
N GLU A 2 -15.98 16.68 -5.39
CA GLU A 2 -15.55 16.91 -3.99
C GLU A 2 -14.48 15.90 -3.51
N ILE A 3 -14.69 14.60 -3.69
CA ILE A 3 -13.70 13.57 -3.27
C ILE A 3 -12.35 13.76 -3.98
N SER A 4 -12.35 14.20 -5.23
CA SER A 4 -11.11 14.41 -5.98
C SER A 4 -10.34 15.64 -5.48
N ILE A 5 -11.03 16.69 -5.06
CA ILE A 5 -10.41 17.89 -4.46
C ILE A 5 -9.82 17.53 -3.10
N LEU A 6 -10.60 16.86 -2.25
CA LEU A 6 -10.13 16.36 -0.96
C LEU A 6 -8.90 15.46 -1.11
N LEU A 7 -8.89 14.58 -2.13
CA LEU A 7 -7.75 13.72 -2.43
C LEU A 7 -6.51 14.55 -2.84
N MET A 8 -6.69 15.61 -3.61
CA MET A 8 -5.58 16.50 -3.99
C MET A 8 -4.98 17.22 -2.77
N GLU A 9 -5.82 17.72 -1.85
CA GLU A 9 -5.37 18.34 -0.61
C GLU A 9 -4.58 17.34 0.25
N GLN A 10 -5.10 16.13 0.43
CA GLN A 10 -4.40 15.09 1.18
C GLN A 10 -3.06 14.69 0.55
N ILE A 11 -3.03 14.56 -0.78
CA ILE A 11 -1.78 14.25 -1.48
C ILE A 11 -0.79 15.41 -1.33
N ALA A 12 -1.24 16.66 -1.36
CA ALA A 12 -0.40 17.82 -1.11
C ALA A 12 0.20 17.81 0.31
N GLU A 13 -0.60 17.47 1.33
CA GLU A 13 -0.11 17.30 2.71
C GLU A 13 0.96 16.21 2.80
N LEU A 14 0.69 15.03 2.19
CA LEU A 14 1.66 13.94 2.15
C LEU A 14 2.96 14.36 1.44
N PHE A 15 2.85 15.14 0.37
CA PHE A 15 4.01 15.66 -0.35
C PHE A 15 4.82 16.65 0.49
N LEU A 16 4.18 17.54 1.25
CA LEU A 16 4.86 18.44 2.18
C LEU A 16 5.63 17.65 3.26
N MET A 17 5.07 16.56 3.77
CA MET A 17 5.78 15.67 4.70
C MET A 17 6.98 14.99 4.03
N ILE A 18 6.87 14.57 2.76
CA ILE A 18 8.01 14.06 1.97
C ILE A 18 9.08 15.15 1.87
N LEU A 19 8.70 16.38 1.57
CA LEU A 19 9.64 17.52 1.46
C LEU A 19 10.34 17.79 2.81
N MET A 20 9.64 17.69 3.94
CA MET A 20 10.28 17.80 5.26
C MET A 20 11.35 16.73 5.47
N GLY A 21 11.04 15.46 5.12
CA GLY A 21 12.01 14.37 5.18
C GLY A 21 13.22 14.58 4.23
N TYR A 22 13.00 15.15 3.06
CA TYR A 22 14.06 15.53 2.13
C TYR A 22 14.95 16.62 2.71
N ILE A 23 14.37 17.69 3.25
CA ILE A 23 15.10 18.83 3.79
C ILE A 23 15.97 18.41 4.98
N ILE A 24 15.45 17.61 5.91
CA ILE A 24 16.20 17.20 7.12
C ILE A 24 17.49 16.45 6.79
N VAL A 25 17.51 15.69 5.68
CA VAL A 25 18.74 15.02 5.19
C VAL A 25 19.64 16.01 4.45
N LYS A 26 19.08 16.88 3.61
CA LYS A 26 19.87 17.88 2.87
C LYS A 26 20.52 18.92 3.76
N THR A 27 19.95 19.23 4.92
CA THR A 27 20.57 20.10 5.94
C THR A 27 21.66 19.40 6.75
N GLY A 28 21.83 18.09 6.58
CA GLY A 28 22.85 17.32 7.31
C GLY A 28 22.50 16.96 8.74
N LEU A 29 21.25 17.26 9.20
CA LEU A 29 20.79 16.90 10.56
C LEU A 29 20.63 15.39 10.70
N LEU A 30 20.15 14.71 9.66
CA LEU A 30 20.04 13.27 9.57
C LEU A 30 20.67 12.77 8.26
N LYS A 31 20.99 11.46 8.25
CA LYS A 31 21.39 10.73 7.05
C LYS A 31 20.20 9.94 6.51
N GLY A 32 20.16 9.63 5.22
CA GLY A 32 19.11 8.78 4.68
C GLY A 32 19.08 7.40 5.32
N ASP A 33 20.22 6.86 5.73
CA ASP A 33 20.31 5.60 6.46
C ASP A 33 19.56 5.60 7.80
N ASP A 34 19.36 6.76 8.45
CA ASP A 34 18.59 6.89 9.69
C ASP A 34 17.10 6.59 9.45
N SER A 35 16.65 6.71 8.21
CA SER A 35 15.29 6.31 7.79
C SER A 35 14.98 4.84 8.10
N LYS A 36 16.00 3.97 8.18
CA LYS A 36 15.85 2.55 8.53
C LYS A 36 15.29 2.35 9.93
N VAL A 37 15.66 3.23 10.88
CA VAL A 37 15.15 3.17 12.26
C VAL A 37 13.68 3.52 12.29
N ILE A 38 13.29 4.62 11.62
CA ILE A 38 11.89 5.07 11.52
C ILE A 38 11.06 4.00 10.81
N SER A 39 11.57 3.43 9.70
CA SER A 39 10.91 2.35 8.97
C SER A 39 10.65 1.13 9.84
N LYS A 40 11.58 0.74 10.72
CA LYS A 40 11.37 -0.36 11.66
C LYS A 40 10.27 -0.05 12.66
N ILE A 41 10.23 1.17 13.20
CA ILE A 41 9.16 1.61 14.12
C ILE A 41 7.81 1.53 13.40
N VAL A 42 7.72 2.04 12.16
CA VAL A 42 6.49 1.97 11.36
C VAL A 42 6.06 0.52 11.13
N LEU A 43 6.97 -0.35 10.67
CA LEU A 43 6.65 -1.72 10.29
C LEU A 43 6.31 -2.63 11.48
N TYR A 44 7.00 -2.47 12.61
CA TYR A 44 6.92 -3.40 13.73
C TYR A 44 6.12 -2.89 14.94
N LEU A 45 5.79 -1.59 14.97
CA LEU A 45 5.01 -0.99 16.04
C LEU A 45 3.75 -0.29 15.52
N VAL A 46 3.91 0.67 14.58
CA VAL A 46 2.80 1.52 14.15
C VAL A 46 1.76 0.72 13.37
N ILE A 47 2.16 -0.05 12.35
CA ILE A 47 1.23 -0.85 11.54
C ILE A 47 0.48 -1.89 12.39
N PRO A 48 1.10 -2.67 13.28
CA PRO A 48 0.38 -3.53 14.22
C PRO A 48 -0.68 -2.80 15.03
N CYS A 49 -0.37 -1.63 15.57
CA CYS A 49 -1.33 -0.82 16.33
C CYS A 49 -2.52 -0.40 15.46
N VAL A 50 -2.27 0.04 14.22
CA VAL A 50 -3.31 0.40 13.26
C VAL A 50 -4.23 -0.78 12.97
N ILE A 51 -3.64 -1.94 12.68
CA ILE A 51 -4.40 -3.15 12.35
C ILE A 51 -5.32 -3.54 13.52
N ILE A 52 -4.76 -3.69 14.73
CA ILE A 52 -5.56 -4.08 15.91
C ILE A 52 -6.67 -3.06 16.18
N ASN A 53 -6.35 -1.76 16.11
CA ASN A 53 -7.31 -0.68 16.32
C ASN A 53 -8.43 -0.69 15.28
N ALA A 54 -8.14 -0.97 14.02
CA ALA A 54 -9.11 -1.04 12.94
C ALA A 54 -10.19 -2.13 13.17
N PHE A 55 -9.82 -3.23 13.84
CA PHE A 55 -10.77 -4.29 14.21
C PHE A 55 -11.61 -3.98 15.46
N GLN A 56 -11.35 -2.86 16.16
CA GLN A 56 -12.14 -2.43 17.33
C GLN A 56 -13.45 -1.73 16.92
N VAL A 57 -14.16 -2.31 15.98
CA VAL A 57 -15.48 -1.86 15.49
C VAL A 57 -16.58 -2.82 15.95
N ASP A 58 -17.86 -2.35 15.98
CA ASP A 58 -18.97 -3.20 16.37
C ASP A 58 -19.20 -4.34 15.39
N TYR A 59 -19.35 -5.55 15.94
CA TYR A 59 -19.72 -6.71 15.15
C TYR A 59 -21.18 -6.59 14.70
N THR A 60 -21.38 -6.60 13.39
CA THR A 60 -22.70 -6.76 12.77
C THR A 60 -22.61 -7.76 11.63
N SER A 61 -23.72 -8.46 11.35
CA SER A 61 -23.77 -9.37 10.19
C SER A 61 -23.53 -8.64 8.87
N GLU A 62 -23.84 -7.35 8.80
CA GLU A 62 -23.61 -6.49 7.66
C GLU A 62 -22.11 -6.27 7.45
N LYS A 63 -21.38 -5.87 8.49
CA LYS A 63 -19.91 -5.72 8.44
C LYS A 63 -19.19 -7.00 8.03
N VAL A 64 -19.69 -8.16 8.44
CA VAL A 64 -19.12 -9.44 7.98
C VAL A 64 -19.29 -9.62 6.47
N LYS A 65 -20.47 -9.28 5.92
CA LYS A 65 -20.69 -9.33 4.46
C LYS A 65 -19.79 -8.35 3.72
N GLU A 66 -19.64 -7.13 4.24
CA GLU A 66 -18.75 -6.10 3.69
C GLU A 66 -17.29 -6.57 3.70
N LEU A 67 -16.81 -7.14 4.82
CA LEU A 67 -15.46 -7.70 4.94
C LEU A 67 -15.22 -8.83 3.94
N LEU A 68 -16.20 -9.75 3.80
CA LEU A 68 -16.11 -10.84 2.82
C LEU A 68 -16.11 -10.32 1.39
N MET A 69 -16.89 -9.30 1.08
CA MET A 69 -16.90 -8.65 -0.23
C MET A 69 -15.55 -8.01 -0.55
N VAL A 70 -14.98 -7.24 0.37
CA VAL A 70 -13.67 -6.60 0.21
C VAL A 70 -12.56 -7.65 0.11
N PHE A 71 -12.62 -8.71 0.92
CA PHE A 71 -11.69 -9.82 0.84
C PHE A 71 -11.75 -10.51 -0.53
N ALA A 72 -12.96 -10.84 -1.00
CA ALA A 72 -13.14 -11.45 -2.32
C ALA A 72 -12.64 -10.56 -3.45
N ALA A 73 -12.96 -9.26 -3.42
CA ALA A 73 -12.47 -8.27 -4.39
C ALA A 73 -10.94 -8.16 -4.36
N SER A 74 -10.34 -8.16 -3.16
CA SER A 74 -8.89 -8.09 -2.98
C SER A 74 -8.19 -9.32 -3.53
N VAL A 75 -8.69 -10.52 -3.23
CA VAL A 75 -8.13 -11.78 -3.75
C VAL A 75 -8.28 -11.85 -5.27
N LEU A 76 -9.47 -11.53 -5.79
CA LEU A 76 -9.75 -11.51 -7.22
C LEU A 76 -8.75 -10.61 -7.97
N LEU A 77 -8.59 -9.35 -7.49
CA LEU A 77 -7.64 -8.42 -8.09
C LEU A 77 -6.20 -8.93 -8.00
N GLN A 78 -5.76 -9.39 -6.83
CA GLN A 78 -4.39 -9.86 -6.65
C GLN A 78 -4.07 -11.05 -7.59
N VAL A 79 -4.99 -12.01 -7.72
CA VAL A 79 -4.79 -13.19 -8.60
C VAL A 79 -4.75 -12.79 -10.07
N ILE A 80 -5.72 -11.98 -10.53
CA ILE A 80 -5.79 -11.59 -11.95
C ILE A 80 -4.62 -10.67 -12.32
N LEU A 81 -4.29 -9.69 -11.46
CA LEU A 81 -3.15 -8.80 -11.70
C LEU A 81 -1.82 -9.56 -11.69
N LEU A 82 -1.66 -10.57 -10.82
CA LEU A 82 -0.48 -11.42 -10.83
C LEU A 82 -0.32 -12.14 -12.17
N ALA A 83 -1.39 -12.75 -12.66
CA ALA A 83 -1.39 -13.41 -13.96
C ALA A 83 -1.11 -12.44 -15.12
N ALA A 84 -1.72 -11.25 -15.08
CA ALA A 84 -1.52 -10.21 -16.10
C ALA A 84 -0.06 -9.70 -16.11
N VAL A 85 0.49 -9.39 -14.93
CA VAL A 85 1.88 -8.90 -14.80
C VAL A 85 2.89 -10.00 -15.17
N TRP A 86 2.63 -11.25 -14.79
CA TRP A 86 3.47 -12.39 -15.19
C TRP A 86 3.47 -12.58 -16.72
N GLY A 87 2.30 -12.53 -17.36
CA GLY A 87 2.18 -12.60 -18.81
C GLY A 87 2.88 -11.42 -19.52
N ALA A 88 2.61 -10.19 -19.06
CA ALA A 88 3.27 -8.98 -19.56
C ALA A 88 4.80 -9.04 -19.35
N GLY A 89 5.25 -9.56 -18.21
CA GLY A 89 6.67 -9.72 -17.89
C GLY A 89 7.42 -10.57 -18.90
N LYS A 90 6.80 -11.66 -19.37
CA LYS A 90 7.37 -12.52 -20.42
C LYS A 90 7.44 -11.81 -21.78
N VAL A 91 6.37 -11.12 -22.18
CA VAL A 91 6.30 -10.42 -23.48
C VAL A 91 7.24 -9.22 -23.52
N LEU A 92 7.26 -8.43 -22.45
CA LEU A 92 8.06 -7.20 -22.34
C LEU A 92 9.48 -7.45 -21.82
N LYS A 93 9.84 -8.72 -21.52
CA LYS A 93 11.14 -9.14 -20.97
C LYS A 93 11.52 -8.34 -19.71
N LEU A 94 10.56 -8.20 -18.80
CA LEU A 94 10.78 -7.49 -17.54
C LEU A 94 11.60 -8.35 -16.57
N ASN A 95 12.49 -7.70 -15.81
CA ASN A 95 13.24 -8.35 -14.75
C ASN A 95 12.41 -8.47 -13.46
N GLU A 96 12.97 -9.10 -12.43
CA GLU A 96 12.29 -9.38 -11.17
C GLU A 96 11.89 -8.10 -10.42
N VAL A 97 12.78 -7.08 -10.44
CA VAL A 97 12.53 -5.79 -9.80
C VAL A 97 11.38 -5.05 -10.50
N GLU A 98 11.38 -5.03 -11.83
CA GLU A 98 10.35 -4.39 -12.63
C GLU A 98 8.98 -5.06 -12.43
N THR A 99 8.95 -6.39 -12.53
CA THR A 99 7.72 -7.17 -12.35
C THR A 99 7.11 -6.96 -10.97
N THR A 100 7.93 -7.04 -9.92
CA THR A 100 7.45 -6.84 -8.55
C THR A 100 7.08 -5.38 -8.27
N SER A 101 7.80 -4.40 -8.84
CA SER A 101 7.48 -2.98 -8.70
C SER A 101 6.18 -2.60 -9.42
N ILE A 102 5.84 -3.24 -10.54
CA ILE A 102 4.56 -3.06 -11.22
C ILE A 102 3.42 -3.68 -10.41
N TYR A 103 3.63 -4.87 -9.85
CA TYR A 103 2.58 -5.63 -9.20
C TYR A 103 2.26 -5.12 -7.78
N TYR A 104 3.27 -4.91 -6.92
CA TYR A 104 3.05 -4.56 -5.52
C TYR A 104 2.85 -3.06 -5.31
N SER A 105 1.72 -2.73 -4.69
CA SER A 105 1.35 -1.36 -4.30
C SER A 105 1.91 -0.97 -2.94
N ASN A 106 2.15 0.32 -2.73
CA ASN A 106 2.53 0.87 -1.43
C ASN A 106 1.33 1.05 -0.49
N SER A 107 0.33 0.15 -0.60
CA SER A 107 -0.87 0.19 0.23
C SER A 107 -0.55 0.09 1.72
N GLY A 108 0.50 -0.66 2.11
CA GLY A 108 0.91 -0.79 3.50
C GLY A 108 1.18 0.54 4.20
N ASN A 109 1.68 1.54 3.49
CA ASN A 109 2.01 2.84 4.06
C ASN A 109 0.96 3.93 3.74
N LEU A 110 0.22 3.80 2.65
CA LEU A 110 -0.62 4.89 2.14
C LEU A 110 -2.11 4.67 2.32
N ILE A 111 -2.60 3.41 2.37
CA ILE A 111 -4.05 3.17 2.38
C ILE A 111 -4.73 3.70 3.64
N VAL A 112 -4.09 3.55 4.79
CA VAL A 112 -4.66 3.98 6.07
C VAL A 112 -4.86 5.50 6.10
N PRO A 113 -3.83 6.35 5.86
CA PRO A 113 -4.02 7.79 5.82
C PRO A 113 -5.03 8.21 4.72
N LEU A 114 -4.97 7.63 3.53
CA LEU A 114 -5.88 7.96 2.43
C LEU A 114 -7.35 7.65 2.79
N VAL A 115 -7.63 6.45 3.29
CA VAL A 115 -8.99 6.06 3.66
C VAL A 115 -9.49 6.89 4.84
N THR A 116 -8.65 7.11 5.86
CA THR A 116 -9.01 7.94 7.01
C THR A 116 -9.44 9.33 6.60
N PHE A 117 -8.73 9.94 5.66
CA PHE A 117 -9.01 11.29 5.21
C PHE A 117 -10.21 11.36 4.27
N ILE A 118 -10.32 10.45 3.29
CA ILE A 118 -11.36 10.51 2.25
C ILE A 118 -12.71 10.01 2.76
N LEU A 119 -12.72 8.96 3.58
CA LEU A 119 -13.93 8.24 3.98
C LEU A 119 -14.18 8.24 5.48
N GLY A 120 -13.14 8.44 6.30
CA GLY A 120 -13.22 8.40 7.76
C GLY A 120 -12.56 7.16 8.37
N LYS A 121 -12.30 7.22 9.68
CA LYS A 121 -11.58 6.16 10.41
C LYS A 121 -12.31 4.82 10.40
N GLU A 122 -13.63 4.83 10.38
CA GLU A 122 -14.49 3.64 10.37
C GLU A 122 -14.31 2.77 9.11
N TRP A 123 -13.79 3.35 8.02
CA TRP A 123 -13.54 2.65 6.75
C TRP A 123 -12.14 2.02 6.65
N VAL A 124 -11.24 2.35 7.57
CA VAL A 124 -9.85 1.86 7.58
C VAL A 124 -9.77 0.34 7.66
N LEU A 125 -10.71 -0.29 8.37
CA LEU A 125 -10.80 -1.75 8.48
C LEU A 125 -10.75 -2.44 7.10
N TYR A 126 -11.47 -1.93 6.13
CA TYR A 126 -11.53 -2.51 4.78
C TYR A 126 -10.20 -2.34 4.02
N GLY A 127 -9.51 -1.22 4.25
CA GLY A 127 -8.14 -1.02 3.76
C GLY A 127 -7.15 -2.05 4.33
N CYS A 128 -7.29 -2.37 5.62
CA CYS A 128 -6.48 -3.39 6.28
C CYS A 128 -6.72 -4.80 5.71
N VAL A 129 -7.94 -5.11 5.24
CA VAL A 129 -8.23 -6.39 4.56
C VAL A 129 -7.42 -6.51 3.27
N PHE A 130 -7.46 -5.49 2.39
CA PHE A 130 -6.64 -5.50 1.17
C PHE A 130 -5.15 -5.63 1.48
N MET A 131 -4.66 -4.82 2.43
CA MET A 131 -3.26 -4.85 2.86
C MET A 131 -2.84 -6.24 3.33
N SER A 132 -3.70 -6.94 4.08
CA SER A 132 -3.45 -8.30 4.58
C SER A 132 -3.34 -9.32 3.45
N VAL A 133 -4.24 -9.26 2.47
CA VAL A 133 -4.19 -10.12 1.27
C VAL A 133 -2.89 -9.85 0.50
N GLN A 134 -2.56 -8.58 0.23
CA GLN A 134 -1.32 -8.24 -0.47
C GLN A 134 -0.08 -8.69 0.29
N LEU A 135 -0.08 -8.63 1.62
CA LEU A 135 1.05 -9.06 2.45
C LEU A 135 1.35 -10.56 2.27
N VAL A 136 0.32 -11.41 2.15
CA VAL A 136 0.50 -12.84 1.85
C VAL A 136 1.20 -13.02 0.51
N PHE A 137 0.73 -12.34 -0.55
CA PHE A 137 1.38 -12.40 -1.87
C PHE A 137 2.82 -11.86 -1.83
N LEU A 138 3.05 -10.78 -1.08
CA LEU A 138 4.37 -10.15 -0.97
C LEU A 138 5.41 -11.10 -0.36
N TRP A 139 5.06 -11.80 0.72
CA TRP A 139 5.97 -12.72 1.42
C TRP A 139 6.05 -14.11 0.77
N THR A 140 5.12 -14.46 -0.11
CA THR A 140 5.18 -15.69 -0.92
C THR A 140 5.83 -15.42 -2.27
N HIS A 141 5.08 -14.84 -3.20
CA HIS A 141 5.52 -14.57 -4.58
C HIS A 141 6.60 -13.48 -4.63
N GLY A 142 6.38 -12.32 -3.96
CA GLY A 142 7.30 -11.17 -4.03
C GLY A 142 8.69 -11.52 -3.53
N LYS A 143 8.78 -12.12 -2.33
CA LYS A 143 10.04 -12.60 -1.76
C LYS A 143 10.74 -13.57 -2.71
N ASN A 144 10.04 -14.60 -3.18
CA ASN A 144 10.64 -15.63 -4.04
C ASN A 144 11.15 -15.05 -5.37
N THR A 145 10.42 -14.10 -5.94
CA THR A 145 10.83 -13.44 -7.18
C THR A 145 12.11 -12.61 -6.97
N ILE A 146 12.20 -11.84 -5.88
CA ILE A 146 13.36 -10.99 -5.60
C ILE A 146 14.58 -11.80 -5.14
N SER A 147 14.38 -12.78 -4.26
CA SER A 147 15.48 -13.60 -3.69
C SER A 147 16.00 -14.67 -4.64
N ARG A 148 15.24 -15.05 -5.66
CA ARG A 148 15.52 -16.17 -6.57
C ARG A 148 15.71 -17.53 -5.87
N GLU A 149 15.34 -17.64 -4.58
CA GLU A 149 15.58 -18.85 -3.78
C GLU A 149 14.60 -19.98 -4.09
N GLY A 150 13.46 -19.70 -4.69
CA GLY A 150 12.44 -20.69 -5.08
C GLY A 150 11.77 -21.42 -3.89
N LYS A 151 12.07 -21.05 -2.65
CA LYS A 151 11.55 -21.70 -1.44
C LYS A 151 10.53 -20.83 -0.72
N TRP A 152 9.39 -21.42 -0.42
CA TRP A 152 8.34 -20.77 0.36
C TRP A 152 8.63 -20.90 1.86
N ASP A 153 8.72 -19.79 2.54
CA ASP A 153 8.97 -19.74 3.98
C ASP A 153 7.69 -19.39 4.73
N TRP A 154 6.82 -20.39 4.89
CA TRP A 154 5.54 -20.24 5.60
C TRP A 154 5.71 -19.72 7.02
N LYS A 155 6.83 -20.06 7.69
CA LYS A 155 7.10 -19.56 9.04
C LYS A 155 7.24 -18.03 9.05
N LYS A 156 7.97 -17.47 8.09
CA LYS A 156 8.12 -16.01 7.99
C LYS A 156 6.82 -15.27 7.66
N ILE A 157 5.87 -15.93 6.98
CA ILE A 157 4.56 -15.36 6.71
C ILE A 157 3.72 -15.38 8.00
N VAL A 158 3.53 -16.55 8.59
CA VAL A 158 2.67 -16.74 9.77
C VAL A 158 3.18 -15.96 10.98
N PHE A 159 4.50 -15.93 11.19
CA PHE A 159 5.13 -15.19 12.30
C PHE A 159 5.46 -13.74 11.96
N ASN A 160 5.01 -13.21 10.81
CA ASN A 160 5.09 -11.79 10.56
C ASN A 160 4.21 -11.03 11.55
N ILE A 161 4.73 -10.00 12.21
CA ILE A 161 4.01 -9.26 13.26
C ILE A 161 2.69 -8.68 12.75
N ASN A 162 2.64 -8.24 11.50
CA ASN A 162 1.44 -7.69 10.90
C ASN A 162 0.38 -8.78 10.67
N MET A 163 0.79 -10.01 10.27
CA MET A 163 -0.12 -11.15 10.15
C MET A 163 -0.65 -11.59 11.52
N ILE A 164 0.20 -11.59 12.55
CA ILE A 164 -0.21 -11.86 13.94
C ILE A 164 -1.24 -10.81 14.38
N SER A 165 -1.01 -9.53 14.06
CA SER A 165 -1.93 -8.44 14.39
C SER A 165 -3.27 -8.55 13.66
N VAL A 166 -3.26 -8.97 12.39
CA VAL A 166 -4.50 -9.28 11.64
C VAL A 166 -5.25 -10.42 12.31
N PHE A 167 -4.56 -11.52 12.63
CA PHE A 167 -5.19 -12.65 13.30
C PHE A 167 -5.77 -12.26 14.66
N ALA A 168 -5.01 -11.54 15.47
CA ALA A 168 -5.48 -11.02 16.76
C ALA A 168 -6.69 -10.09 16.60
N GLY A 169 -6.66 -9.16 15.64
CA GLY A 169 -7.75 -8.27 15.31
C GLY A 169 -9.02 -9.02 14.89
N VAL A 170 -8.88 -10.02 14.01
CA VAL A 170 -9.99 -10.89 13.58
C VAL A 170 -10.59 -11.63 14.78
N VAL A 171 -9.76 -12.20 15.66
CA VAL A 171 -10.24 -12.88 16.87
C VAL A 171 -11.00 -11.90 17.76
N LEU A 172 -10.47 -10.72 18.04
CA LEU A 172 -11.13 -9.68 18.84
C LEU A 172 -12.49 -9.27 18.25
N PHE A 173 -12.56 -9.10 16.91
CA PHE A 173 -13.78 -8.75 16.22
C PHE A 173 -14.87 -9.85 16.34
N PHE A 174 -14.54 -11.11 16.05
CA PHE A 174 -15.50 -12.20 16.10
C PHE A 174 -15.90 -12.60 17.53
N THR A 175 -14.99 -12.48 18.50
CA THR A 175 -15.30 -12.71 19.92
C THR A 175 -16.00 -11.51 20.56
N ARG A 176 -16.11 -10.36 19.83
CA ARG A 176 -16.71 -9.12 20.31
C ARG A 176 -16.00 -8.54 21.55
N ILE A 177 -14.74 -8.91 21.77
CA ILE A 177 -13.93 -8.40 22.87
C ILE A 177 -13.50 -6.98 22.54
N ARG A 178 -13.88 -6.03 23.42
CA ARG A 178 -13.44 -4.64 23.34
C ARG A 178 -12.22 -4.45 24.24
N LEU A 179 -11.20 -3.84 23.66
CA LEU A 179 -10.04 -3.44 24.46
C LEU A 179 -10.42 -2.28 25.41
N PRO A 180 -9.83 -2.20 26.61
CA PRO A 180 -10.00 -1.06 27.50
C PRO A 180 -9.72 0.24 26.75
N GLU A 181 -10.49 1.29 27.06
CA GLU A 181 -10.42 2.59 26.36
C GLU A 181 -9.00 3.16 26.31
N ILE A 182 -8.25 3.05 27.43
CA ILE A 182 -6.86 3.53 27.48
C ILE A 182 -5.95 2.79 26.47
N VAL A 183 -6.17 1.48 26.27
CA VAL A 183 -5.41 0.68 25.30
C VAL A 183 -5.79 1.11 23.88
N ASN A 184 -7.09 1.27 23.61
CA ASN A 184 -7.61 1.64 22.31
C ASN A 184 -7.11 3.05 21.89
N GLN A 185 -7.13 4.02 22.82
CA GLN A 185 -6.59 5.35 22.58
C GLN A 185 -5.06 5.33 22.36
N THR A 186 -4.33 4.47 23.09
CA THR A 186 -2.89 4.29 22.87
C THR A 186 -2.60 3.73 21.48
N LEU A 187 -3.32 2.68 21.07
CA LEU A 187 -3.18 2.12 19.72
C LEU A 187 -3.51 3.15 18.64
N SER A 188 -4.57 3.93 18.83
CA SER A 188 -4.97 5.00 17.91
C SER A 188 -3.91 6.09 17.80
N SER A 189 -3.33 6.53 18.94
CA SER A 189 -2.29 7.57 18.98
C SER A 189 -1.01 7.12 18.29
N VAL A 190 -0.56 5.89 18.56
CA VAL A 190 0.61 5.31 17.88
C VAL A 190 0.29 5.09 16.38
N GLY A 191 -0.90 4.59 16.09
CA GLY A 191 -1.35 4.35 14.71
C GLY A 191 -1.39 5.62 13.85
N SER A 192 -1.71 6.77 14.43
CA SER A 192 -1.73 8.06 13.71
C SER A 192 -0.37 8.49 13.15
N MET A 193 0.72 7.92 13.65
CA MET A 193 2.07 8.18 13.14
C MET A 193 2.33 7.58 11.74
N ILE A 194 1.49 6.65 11.26
CA ILE A 194 1.77 5.89 10.03
C ILE A 194 1.96 6.81 8.81
N GLY A 195 1.07 7.78 8.60
CA GLY A 195 1.14 8.72 7.49
C GLY A 195 2.41 9.59 7.56
N PRO A 196 2.57 10.42 8.60
CA PRO A 196 3.71 11.32 8.74
C PRO A 196 5.06 10.58 8.71
N ALA A 197 5.21 9.51 9.49
CA ALA A 197 6.47 8.78 9.55
C ALA A 197 6.85 8.14 8.21
N SER A 198 5.87 7.53 7.50
CA SER A 198 6.11 6.91 6.19
C SER A 198 6.51 7.93 5.12
N MET A 199 5.92 9.12 5.14
CA MET A 199 6.23 10.18 4.18
C MET A 199 7.59 10.82 4.47
N ILE A 200 7.92 11.06 5.74
CA ILE A 200 9.25 11.53 6.14
C ILE A 200 10.32 10.53 5.69
N VAL A 201 10.14 9.23 5.95
CA VAL A 201 11.05 8.17 5.47
C VAL A 201 11.23 8.24 3.95
N THR A 202 10.14 8.38 3.21
CA THR A 202 10.20 8.50 1.74
C THR A 202 11.05 9.71 1.33
N GLY A 203 10.84 10.87 1.97
CA GLY A 203 11.62 12.08 1.73
C GLY A 203 13.13 11.91 2.04
N MET A 204 13.44 11.26 3.16
CA MET A 204 14.83 10.96 3.54
C MET A 204 15.53 10.07 2.49
N LEU A 205 14.84 9.06 1.98
CA LEU A 205 15.37 8.18 0.93
C LEU A 205 15.60 8.93 -0.39
N ILE A 206 14.66 9.80 -0.78
CA ILE A 206 14.78 10.64 -1.98
C ILE A 206 16.01 11.56 -1.88
N ALA A 207 16.31 12.08 -0.70
CA ALA A 207 17.42 13.03 -0.50
C ALA A 207 18.80 12.41 -0.78
N GLU A 208 18.99 11.11 -0.60
CA GLU A 208 20.25 10.41 -0.90
C GLU A 208 20.40 10.03 -2.37
N MET A 209 19.32 10.09 -3.14
CA MET A 209 19.35 9.65 -4.53
C MET A 209 19.86 10.74 -5.47
N ASN A 210 20.57 10.31 -6.51
CA ASN A 210 20.86 11.16 -7.63
C ASN A 210 19.62 11.30 -8.51
N LEU A 211 18.81 12.34 -8.24
CA LEU A 211 17.57 12.58 -8.97
C LEU A 211 17.79 12.66 -10.48
N LYS A 212 18.91 13.25 -10.93
CA LYS A 212 19.23 13.36 -12.34
C LYS A 212 19.28 11.99 -13.03
N SER A 213 19.94 11.02 -12.41
CA SER A 213 20.03 9.65 -12.97
C SER A 213 18.69 8.92 -13.01
N ILE A 214 17.76 9.26 -12.11
CA ILE A 214 16.39 8.71 -12.10
C ILE A 214 15.58 9.27 -13.27
N PHE A 215 15.66 10.61 -13.46
CA PHE A 215 14.91 11.29 -14.51
C PHE A 215 15.45 11.02 -15.92
N GLU A 216 16.70 10.60 -16.07
CA GLU A 216 17.28 10.21 -17.36
C GLU A 216 16.95 8.77 -17.78
N ASN A 217 16.46 7.93 -16.87
CA ASN A 217 16.18 6.52 -17.16
C ASN A 217 14.79 6.32 -17.74
N VAL A 218 14.69 6.22 -19.07
CA VAL A 218 13.44 6.02 -19.82
C VAL A 218 12.67 4.76 -19.33
N LYS A 219 13.40 3.72 -18.92
CA LYS A 219 12.76 2.48 -18.45
C LYS A 219 12.00 2.68 -17.14
N VAL A 220 12.49 3.56 -16.26
CA VAL A 220 11.78 3.93 -15.01
C VAL A 220 10.42 4.58 -15.33
N TYR A 221 10.36 5.45 -16.34
CA TYR A 221 9.09 6.06 -16.78
C TYR A 221 8.11 5.01 -17.33
N PHE A 222 8.62 4.09 -18.15
CA PHE A 222 7.80 3.01 -18.68
C PHE A 222 7.19 2.13 -17.58
N ILE A 223 8.01 1.71 -16.60
CA ILE A 223 7.54 0.93 -15.45
C ILE A 223 6.54 1.73 -14.62
N SER A 224 6.81 3.03 -14.41
CA SER A 224 5.89 3.93 -13.70
C SER A 224 4.55 4.08 -14.40
N PHE A 225 4.56 4.18 -15.74
CA PHE A 225 3.32 4.21 -16.54
C PHE A 225 2.52 2.92 -16.39
N LEU A 226 3.17 1.76 -16.49
CA LEU A 226 2.51 0.48 -16.27
C LEU A 226 1.89 0.42 -14.86
N ARG A 227 2.62 0.85 -13.84
CA ARG A 227 2.18 0.82 -12.45
C ARG A 227 1.03 1.79 -12.15
N LEU A 228 1.12 3.04 -12.62
CA LEU A 228 0.22 4.12 -12.22
C LEU A 228 -0.97 4.32 -13.17
N VAL A 229 -0.91 3.75 -14.37
CA VAL A 229 -1.97 3.88 -15.37
C VAL A 229 -2.54 2.52 -15.76
N VAL A 230 -1.70 1.63 -16.27
CA VAL A 230 -2.17 0.35 -16.85
C VAL A 230 -2.78 -0.55 -15.77
N ILE A 231 -2.08 -0.76 -14.66
CA ILE A 231 -2.58 -1.59 -13.55
C ILE A 231 -3.88 -1.02 -12.94
N PRO A 232 -4.00 0.29 -12.64
CA PRO A 232 -5.26 0.88 -12.21
C PRO A 232 -6.41 0.69 -13.19
N VAL A 233 -6.19 0.93 -14.48
CA VAL A 233 -7.24 0.76 -15.51
C VAL A 233 -7.71 -0.70 -15.59
N ILE A 234 -6.79 -1.65 -15.62
CA ILE A 234 -7.13 -3.08 -15.59
C ILE A 234 -7.92 -3.42 -14.32
N SER A 235 -7.49 -2.91 -13.17
CA SER A 235 -8.16 -3.14 -11.88
C SER A 235 -9.58 -2.59 -11.88
N LEU A 236 -9.78 -1.39 -12.43
CA LEU A 236 -11.09 -0.77 -12.55
C LEU A 236 -12.02 -1.61 -13.44
N MET A 237 -11.51 -2.10 -14.56
CA MET A 237 -12.26 -2.99 -15.46
C MET A 237 -12.66 -4.29 -14.76
N ILE A 238 -11.74 -4.91 -14.01
CA ILE A 238 -12.02 -6.13 -13.25
C ILE A 238 -13.12 -5.87 -12.22
N LEU A 239 -13.01 -4.80 -11.43
CA LEU A 239 -14.01 -4.45 -10.42
C LEU A 239 -15.37 -4.18 -11.05
N LYS A 240 -15.44 -3.49 -12.19
CA LYS A 240 -16.69 -3.22 -12.91
C LYS A 240 -17.33 -4.53 -13.43
N ILE A 241 -16.55 -5.36 -14.09
CA ILE A 241 -17.06 -6.61 -14.70
C ILE A 241 -17.44 -7.63 -13.62
N SER A 242 -16.80 -7.62 -12.45
CA SER A 242 -17.09 -8.54 -11.35
C SER A 242 -18.52 -8.44 -10.82
N GLY A 243 -19.21 -7.32 -11.03
CA GLY A 243 -20.55 -7.08 -10.51
C GLY A 243 -20.61 -6.94 -8.98
N LEU A 244 -19.49 -7.01 -8.27
CA LEU A 244 -19.42 -6.93 -6.81
C LEU A 244 -20.05 -5.64 -6.25
N VAL A 245 -20.03 -4.55 -7.05
CA VAL A 245 -20.63 -3.27 -6.65
C VAL A 245 -22.14 -3.40 -6.29
N ASN A 246 -22.84 -4.34 -6.88
CA ASN A 246 -24.28 -4.53 -6.70
C ASN A 246 -24.65 -5.44 -5.52
N ILE A 247 -23.65 -6.03 -4.85
CA ILE A 247 -23.88 -6.99 -3.74
C ILE A 247 -24.29 -6.26 -2.46
N HIS A 248 -23.84 -5.00 -2.29
CA HIS A 248 -24.07 -4.22 -1.07
C HIS A 248 -24.41 -2.77 -1.38
N SER A 249 -25.23 -2.13 -0.52
CA SER A 249 -25.58 -0.70 -0.67
C SER A 249 -24.35 0.22 -0.72
N ASP A 250 -23.34 -0.05 0.11
CA ASP A 250 -22.07 0.66 0.13
C ASP A 250 -21.01 0.07 -0.81
N GLY A 251 -21.41 -0.79 -1.74
CA GLY A 251 -20.51 -1.48 -2.66
C GLY A 251 -19.54 -0.55 -3.40
N LYS A 252 -20.02 0.61 -3.84
CA LYS A 252 -19.16 1.64 -4.45
C LYS A 252 -18.05 2.12 -3.52
N LYS A 253 -18.35 2.41 -2.25
CA LYS A 253 -17.35 2.88 -1.27
C LYS A 253 -16.36 1.77 -0.93
N LEU A 254 -16.85 0.55 -0.70
CA LEU A 254 -16.03 -0.62 -0.38
C LEU A 254 -15.03 -0.93 -1.51
N LEU A 255 -15.50 -0.94 -2.76
CA LEU A 255 -14.63 -1.15 -3.92
C LEU A 255 -13.71 0.05 -4.19
N LEU A 256 -14.12 1.28 -3.84
CA LEU A 256 -13.23 2.45 -3.89
C LEU A 256 -12.03 2.25 -2.97
N ILE A 257 -12.22 1.71 -1.75
CA ILE A 257 -11.11 1.44 -0.82
C ILE A 257 -10.13 0.43 -1.43
N VAL A 258 -10.64 -0.66 -2.01
CA VAL A 258 -9.81 -1.65 -2.71
C VAL A 258 -9.06 -0.99 -3.88
N PHE A 259 -9.73 -0.16 -4.64
CA PHE A 259 -9.13 0.57 -5.76
C PHE A 259 -8.08 1.59 -5.30
N LEU A 260 -8.36 2.36 -4.24
CA LEU A 260 -7.39 3.27 -3.62
C LEU A 260 -6.10 2.54 -3.22
N ALA A 261 -6.22 1.33 -2.65
CA ALA A 261 -5.05 0.53 -2.30
C ALA A 261 -4.23 0.13 -3.54
N VAL A 262 -4.89 -0.21 -4.64
CA VAL A 262 -4.21 -0.60 -5.89
C VAL A 262 -3.53 0.58 -6.56
N ILE A 263 -4.13 1.77 -6.61
CA ILE A 263 -3.59 2.93 -7.34
C ILE A 263 -2.41 3.62 -6.64
N THR A 264 -2.05 3.20 -5.41
CA THR A 264 -0.85 3.71 -4.73
C THR A 264 0.43 3.38 -5.51
N PRO A 265 1.52 4.15 -5.35
CA PRO A 265 2.79 3.92 -6.05
C PRO A 265 3.37 2.52 -5.79
N SER A 266 4.51 2.23 -6.37
CA SER A 266 5.25 0.97 -6.14
C SER A 266 5.60 0.82 -4.66
N ALA A 267 5.54 -0.42 -4.13
CA ALA A 267 5.81 -0.70 -2.73
C ALA A 267 7.27 -0.42 -2.35
N SER A 268 7.50 0.39 -1.32
CA SER A 268 8.83 0.61 -0.74
C SER A 268 9.47 -0.67 -0.19
N THR A 269 8.65 -1.64 0.20
CA THR A 269 9.09 -2.96 0.66
C THR A 269 9.87 -3.73 -0.42
N ILE A 270 9.61 -3.49 -1.72
CA ILE A 270 10.39 -4.10 -2.80
C ILE A 270 11.84 -3.61 -2.76
N THR A 271 12.07 -2.30 -2.56
CA THR A 271 13.41 -1.75 -2.35
C THR A 271 14.12 -2.41 -1.17
N GLN A 272 13.43 -2.57 -0.05
CA GLN A 272 13.98 -3.21 1.15
C GLN A 272 14.30 -4.69 0.91
N MET A 273 13.42 -5.42 0.22
CA MET A 273 13.68 -6.81 -0.16
C MET A 273 14.89 -6.93 -1.09
N CYS A 274 15.03 -6.03 -2.08
CA CYS A 274 16.22 -6.00 -2.93
C CYS A 274 17.51 -5.79 -2.13
N GLN A 275 17.49 -4.92 -1.11
CA GLN A 275 18.64 -4.72 -0.22
C GLN A 275 18.99 -5.98 0.59
N VAL A 276 17.97 -6.66 1.14
CA VAL A 276 18.17 -7.85 1.99
C VAL A 276 18.63 -9.05 1.18
N TYR A 277 18.08 -9.23 -0.02
CA TYR A 277 18.31 -10.41 -0.86
C TYR A 277 19.34 -10.17 -1.99
N GLY A 278 20.04 -9.03 -1.98
CA GLY A 278 21.14 -8.77 -2.92
C GLY A 278 20.71 -8.53 -4.37
N ASN A 279 19.50 -8.02 -4.59
CA ASN A 279 19.01 -7.59 -5.91
C ASN A 279 19.22 -6.08 -6.11
N ASP A 280 18.88 -5.52 -7.27
CA ASP A 280 19.13 -4.11 -7.61
C ASP A 280 18.20 -3.15 -6.81
N SER A 281 18.61 -2.85 -5.58
CA SER A 281 17.89 -1.95 -4.69
C SER A 281 17.92 -0.48 -5.17
N LYS A 282 18.96 -0.06 -5.91
CA LYS A 282 19.03 1.28 -6.45
C LYS A 282 17.99 1.50 -7.53
N TYR A 283 17.84 0.53 -8.42
CA TYR A 283 16.81 0.55 -9.46
C TYR A 283 15.39 0.46 -8.89
N ALA A 284 15.16 -0.45 -7.92
CA ALA A 284 13.89 -0.55 -7.19
C ALA A 284 13.51 0.78 -6.51
N SER A 285 14.50 1.44 -5.89
CA SER A 285 14.31 2.75 -5.25
C SER A 285 13.98 3.84 -6.28
N ALA A 286 14.66 3.85 -7.44
CA ALA A 286 14.35 4.79 -8.52
C ALA A 286 12.89 4.65 -9.00
N ILE A 287 12.41 3.42 -9.20
CA ILE A 287 11.01 3.17 -9.57
C ILE A 287 10.06 3.64 -8.45
N ASN A 288 10.37 3.32 -7.19
CA ASN A 288 9.54 3.74 -6.06
C ASN A 288 9.41 5.27 -5.98
N VAL A 289 10.53 5.99 -6.07
CA VAL A 289 10.55 7.46 -6.04
C VAL A 289 9.77 8.05 -7.21
N MET A 290 10.04 7.59 -8.44
CA MET A 290 9.34 8.09 -9.63
C MET A 290 7.84 7.85 -9.53
N THR A 291 7.43 6.65 -9.14
CA THR A 291 6.00 6.34 -8.98
C THR A 291 5.36 7.16 -7.86
N THR A 292 6.08 7.44 -6.77
CA THR A 292 5.59 8.29 -5.68
C THR A 292 5.39 9.73 -6.14
N LEU A 293 6.35 10.31 -6.88
CA LEU A 293 6.22 11.65 -7.42
C LEU A 293 5.07 11.76 -8.43
N LEU A 294 4.98 10.81 -9.36
CA LEU A 294 3.92 10.82 -10.37
C LEU A 294 2.54 10.51 -9.80
N SER A 295 2.46 9.80 -8.65
CA SER A 295 1.19 9.47 -8.01
C SER A 295 0.40 10.70 -7.53
N ILE A 296 1.09 11.82 -7.29
CA ILE A 296 0.46 13.12 -6.95
C ILE A 296 -0.61 13.51 -7.98
N VAL A 297 -0.32 13.25 -9.25
CA VAL A 297 -1.23 13.57 -10.37
C VAL A 297 -2.10 12.36 -10.75
N THR A 298 -1.49 11.17 -10.80
CA THR A 298 -2.20 10.00 -11.33
C THR A 298 -3.27 9.46 -10.38
N MET A 299 -3.08 9.52 -9.06
CA MET A 299 -4.08 9.02 -8.12
C MET A 299 -5.40 9.81 -8.17
N PRO A 300 -5.42 11.16 -8.14
CA PRO A 300 -6.66 11.92 -8.33
C PRO A 300 -7.37 11.62 -9.65
N LEU A 301 -6.60 11.51 -10.74
CA LEU A 301 -7.15 11.17 -12.06
C LEU A 301 -7.79 9.78 -12.09
N MET A 302 -7.17 8.80 -11.44
CA MET A 302 -7.72 7.44 -11.35
C MET A 302 -8.98 7.38 -10.46
N VAL A 303 -9.05 8.19 -9.40
CA VAL A 303 -10.27 8.29 -8.58
C VAL A 303 -11.40 8.97 -9.36
N LEU A 304 -11.11 10.02 -10.14
CA LEU A 304 -12.09 10.62 -11.05
C LEU A 304 -12.59 9.59 -12.06
N LEU A 305 -11.69 8.82 -12.66
CA LEU A 305 -12.05 7.74 -13.59
C LEU A 305 -12.94 6.69 -12.89
N TYR A 306 -12.60 6.30 -11.66
CA TYR A 306 -13.44 5.39 -10.87
C TYR A 306 -14.85 5.94 -10.68
N GLN A 307 -15.00 7.21 -10.30
CA GLN A 307 -16.30 7.85 -10.08
C GLN A 307 -17.16 7.94 -11.34
N THR A 308 -16.53 8.07 -12.51
CA THR A 308 -17.25 8.14 -13.80
C THR A 308 -17.63 6.76 -14.33
N VAL A 309 -16.87 5.72 -14.00
CA VAL A 309 -17.03 4.37 -14.53
C VAL A 309 -17.93 3.50 -13.65
N MET A 310 -17.84 3.65 -12.31
CA MET A 310 -18.59 2.89 -11.30
C MET A 310 -19.81 3.62 -10.77
#